data_d8e00962017016a72866edfd38b1ce8b
#
_entry.id   d8e00962017016a72866edfd38b1ce8b
#
_cell.length_a   1.000
_cell.length_b   1.000
_cell.length_c   1.000
_cell.angle_alpha   90.00
_cell.angle_beta   90.00
_cell.angle_gamma   90.00
#
_symmetry.space_group_name_H-M   'P 1'
#
loop_
_entity.id
_entity.type
_entity.pdbx_description
1 polymer ?
#
loop_
_entity_poly.entity_id
_entity_poly.type
_entity_poly.pdbx_seq_one_letter_code
_entity_poly.pdbx_strand_id
1 'polypeptide(L)'
;PKYDALVVAGPDSTFSDRDKLLLDQYLMNGGNLLWLIDPLATDLDSLRNAQQTLATTRETGLFDLLFHHGARLNRDLVLDAQCAPIVLNAGPMGNQRNMQMFSWYFAPVVLAGPEAHPICANLDPVHFDFVSSIDPVNDIAGRKSQVLLESSTRSILYNAPVRVASAVVNLPPEHFETNRIQGHPLAVLLEGRFESFYAARLNAQLRDDPDFAFRESTPSGRMIVMADADFIRNDTRPVEGGIAPLPLGWDRASQRVIYDNKEWLLNAISYLLDDAAQISLRSRSIAFRPLDDTRIRGQESSWIMMAIGSPVLLVLGFGLLLSALRKRRWTQN
;
A
#
# COMPACT_ATOMS: atom_id res chain seq x y z
N PRO A 1 -9.30 27.51 1.62
CA PRO A 1 -8.82 26.85 2.85
C PRO A 1 -7.46 27.41 3.27
N LYS A 2 -7.13 27.34 4.58
CA LYS A 2 -5.83 27.76 5.08
C LYS A 2 -4.71 26.76 4.75
N TYR A 3 -5.09 25.51 4.58
CA TYR A 3 -4.20 24.40 4.24
C TYR A 3 -4.65 23.78 2.91
N ASP A 4 -3.73 23.25 2.14
CA ASP A 4 -4.01 22.68 0.81
C ASP A 4 -4.44 21.20 0.89
N ALA A 5 -4.01 20.51 1.94
CA ALA A 5 -4.44 19.14 2.24
C ALA A 5 -4.67 18.96 3.74
N LEU A 6 -5.61 18.06 4.08
CA LEU A 6 -5.92 17.65 5.45
C LEU A 6 -5.86 16.14 5.55
N VAL A 7 -5.19 15.63 6.58
CA VAL A 7 -5.09 14.20 6.89
C VAL A 7 -5.96 13.90 8.11
N VAL A 8 -6.91 12.99 7.96
CA VAL A 8 -7.72 12.45 9.06
C VAL A 8 -7.29 11.01 9.30
N ALA A 9 -6.59 10.78 10.40
CA ALA A 9 -5.96 9.52 10.71
C ALA A 9 -6.51 8.91 12.01
N GLY A 10 -7.06 7.71 11.91
CA GLY A 10 -7.49 6.89 13.04
C GLY A 10 -8.53 7.52 13.96
N PRO A 11 -9.62 8.13 13.46
CA PRO A 11 -10.63 8.66 14.34
C PRO A 11 -11.27 7.53 15.16
N ASP A 12 -11.31 7.71 16.46
CA ASP A 12 -11.87 6.76 17.43
C ASP A 12 -13.23 7.19 17.99
N SER A 13 -13.63 8.44 17.73
CA SER A 13 -14.84 9.06 18.24
C SER A 13 -15.76 9.48 17.11
N THR A 14 -17.05 9.57 17.40
CA THR A 14 -18.08 9.98 16.42
C THR A 14 -17.97 11.47 16.09
N PHE A 15 -17.87 11.79 14.80
CA PHE A 15 -17.90 13.16 14.30
C PHE A 15 -19.29 13.77 14.45
N SER A 16 -19.36 14.99 14.97
CA SER A 16 -20.59 15.76 14.97
C SER A 16 -20.97 16.17 13.53
N ASP A 17 -22.26 16.47 13.32
CA ASP A 17 -22.72 16.98 12.01
C ASP A 17 -22.03 18.30 11.62
N ARG A 18 -21.63 19.10 12.60
CA ARG A 18 -20.84 20.32 12.38
C ARG A 18 -19.44 20.00 11.85
N ASP A 19 -18.76 19.02 12.43
CA ASP A 19 -17.42 18.64 12.00
C ASP A 19 -17.44 18.03 10.59
N LYS A 20 -18.43 17.17 10.32
CA LYS A 20 -18.66 16.62 8.98
C LYS A 20 -18.94 17.71 7.95
N LEU A 21 -19.76 18.72 8.30
CA LEU A 21 -20.02 19.86 7.44
C LEU A 21 -18.78 20.68 7.15
N LEU A 22 -17.92 20.91 8.15
CA LEU A 22 -16.65 21.63 7.97
C LEU A 22 -15.69 20.88 7.03
N LEU A 23 -15.60 19.54 7.16
CA LEU A 23 -14.76 18.71 6.29
C LEU A 23 -15.32 18.63 4.87
N ASP A 24 -16.64 18.53 4.72
CA ASP A 24 -17.33 18.59 3.43
C ASP A 24 -17.05 19.94 2.74
N GLN A 25 -17.25 21.04 3.45
CA GLN A 25 -17.01 22.38 2.91
C GLN A 25 -15.54 22.69 2.68
N TYR A 26 -14.63 22.06 3.43
CA TYR A 26 -13.21 22.14 3.15
C TYR A 26 -12.89 21.56 1.75
N LEU A 27 -13.44 20.39 1.42
CA LEU A 27 -13.33 19.78 0.08
C LEU A 27 -14.00 20.65 -0.98
N MET A 28 -15.22 21.15 -0.72
CA MET A 28 -15.96 22.00 -1.68
C MET A 28 -15.21 23.31 -1.99
N ASN A 29 -14.41 23.81 -1.05
CA ASN A 29 -13.58 25.02 -1.22
C ASN A 29 -12.19 24.72 -1.81
N GLY A 30 -11.96 23.53 -2.36
CA GLY A 30 -10.74 23.16 -3.09
C GLY A 30 -9.64 22.60 -2.21
N GLY A 31 -9.91 22.24 -0.95
CA GLY A 31 -9.00 21.46 -0.12
C GLY A 31 -8.98 20.00 -0.53
N ASN A 32 -7.87 19.31 -0.29
CA ASN A 32 -7.72 17.88 -0.58
C ASN A 32 -7.72 17.07 0.72
N LEU A 33 -8.23 15.83 0.68
CA LEU A 33 -8.43 15.01 1.88
C LEU A 33 -7.70 13.66 1.76
N LEU A 34 -7.01 13.28 2.83
CA LEU A 34 -6.49 11.92 3.03
C LEU A 34 -7.17 11.33 4.26
N TRP A 35 -7.96 10.28 4.04
CA TRP A 35 -8.66 9.55 5.08
C TRP A 35 -7.97 8.21 5.33
N LEU A 36 -7.59 7.96 6.59
CA LEU A 36 -7.12 6.66 7.06
C LEU A 36 -8.03 6.27 8.22
N ILE A 37 -8.90 5.32 7.98
CA ILE A 37 -10.03 5.02 8.88
C ILE A 37 -10.07 3.52 9.13
N ASP A 38 -10.19 3.14 10.40
CA ASP A 38 -10.48 1.77 10.80
C ASP A 38 -12.01 1.59 10.94
N PRO A 39 -12.65 0.87 10.01
CA PRO A 39 -14.09 0.56 10.15
C PRO A 39 -14.39 -0.33 11.34
N LEU A 40 -13.43 -1.12 11.78
CA LEU A 40 -13.55 -2.00 12.95
C LEU A 40 -12.58 -1.59 14.05
N ALA A 41 -13.05 -1.70 15.28
CA ALA A 41 -12.21 -1.53 16.47
C ALA A 41 -11.54 -2.86 16.78
N THR A 42 -10.24 -2.97 16.49
CA THR A 42 -9.40 -4.10 16.84
C THR A 42 -7.95 -3.64 17.02
N ASP A 43 -7.19 -4.39 17.78
CA ASP A 43 -5.78 -4.08 18.05
C ASP A 43 -5.03 -5.40 18.35
N LEU A 44 -3.80 -5.53 17.84
CA LEU A 44 -2.95 -6.67 18.12
C LEU A 44 -2.58 -6.76 19.60
N ASP A 45 -2.46 -5.64 20.31
CA ASP A 45 -2.16 -5.61 21.74
C ASP A 45 -3.26 -6.26 22.58
N SER A 46 -4.49 -6.27 22.12
CA SER A 46 -5.60 -6.98 22.75
C SER A 46 -5.37 -8.49 22.86
N LEU A 47 -4.58 -9.06 21.94
CA LEU A 47 -4.23 -10.49 21.94
C LEU A 47 -3.09 -10.84 22.89
N ARG A 48 -2.34 -9.86 23.41
CA ARG A 48 -1.25 -10.13 24.38
C ARG A 48 -1.76 -10.69 25.71
N ASN A 49 -2.95 -10.25 26.12
CA ASN A 49 -3.56 -10.63 27.38
C ASN A 49 -4.73 -11.61 27.22
N ALA A 50 -5.21 -11.81 25.99
CA ALA A 50 -6.32 -12.70 25.67
C ALA A 50 -5.96 -13.53 24.44
N GLN A 51 -6.36 -14.81 24.40
CA GLN A 51 -6.15 -15.67 23.24
C GLN A 51 -7.01 -15.26 22.02
N GLN A 52 -8.00 -14.44 22.26
CA GLN A 52 -8.95 -13.94 21.25
C GLN A 52 -9.51 -12.57 21.64
N THR A 53 -9.85 -11.78 20.64
CA THR A 53 -10.58 -10.53 20.75
C THR A 53 -11.71 -10.47 19.73
N LEU A 54 -12.64 -9.53 19.87
CA LEU A 54 -13.74 -9.35 18.94
C LEU A 54 -13.59 -7.99 18.26
N ALA A 55 -13.37 -7.99 16.96
CA ALA A 55 -13.39 -6.79 16.14
C ALA A 55 -14.85 -6.39 15.89
N THR A 56 -15.24 -5.24 16.41
CA THR A 56 -16.59 -4.68 16.31
C THR A 56 -16.57 -3.38 15.51
N THR A 57 -17.70 -3.01 14.92
CA THR A 57 -17.78 -1.76 14.15
C THR A 57 -17.45 -0.54 14.99
N ARG A 58 -16.59 0.32 14.42
CA ARG A 58 -16.26 1.63 14.99
C ARG A 58 -17.22 2.69 14.43
N GLU A 59 -18.07 3.24 15.25
CA GLU A 59 -19.08 4.21 14.83
C GLU A 59 -18.48 5.63 14.82
N THR A 60 -17.81 6.00 13.74
CA THR A 60 -17.25 7.34 13.54
C THR A 60 -18.23 8.33 12.95
N GLY A 61 -19.36 7.87 12.42
CA GLY A 61 -20.35 8.71 11.73
C GLY A 61 -19.89 9.17 10.33
N LEU A 62 -18.80 8.64 9.79
CA LEU A 62 -18.22 9.09 8.50
C LEU A 62 -18.65 8.24 7.30
N PHE A 63 -19.21 7.07 7.52
CA PHE A 63 -19.48 6.10 6.44
C PHE A 63 -20.42 6.65 5.36
N ASP A 64 -21.47 7.39 5.76
CA ASP A 64 -22.43 8.02 4.84
C ASP A 64 -21.82 9.17 4.06
N LEU A 65 -20.97 9.98 4.70
CA LEU A 65 -20.23 11.06 4.04
C LEU A 65 -19.28 10.50 2.98
N LEU A 66 -18.47 9.49 3.34
CA LEU A 66 -17.51 8.88 2.42
C LEU A 66 -18.21 8.13 1.28
N PHE A 67 -19.31 7.45 1.57
CA PHE A 67 -20.14 6.81 0.54
C PHE A 67 -20.69 7.83 -0.46
N HIS A 68 -21.21 8.97 0.02
CA HIS A 68 -21.66 10.06 -0.85
C HIS A 68 -20.53 10.57 -1.74
N HIS A 69 -19.32 10.66 -1.19
CA HIS A 69 -18.13 11.08 -1.96
C HIS A 69 -17.52 9.96 -2.80
N GLY A 70 -18.08 8.76 -2.82
CA GLY A 70 -17.66 7.72 -3.76
C GLY A 70 -16.79 6.61 -3.18
N ALA A 71 -16.61 6.53 -1.87
CA ALA A 71 -15.91 5.44 -1.19
C ALA A 71 -16.81 4.76 -0.17
N ARG A 72 -17.18 3.51 -0.42
CA ARG A 72 -17.91 2.69 0.56
C ARG A 72 -16.91 1.91 1.39
N LEU A 73 -16.74 2.28 2.65
CA LEU A 73 -15.99 1.49 3.62
C LEU A 73 -16.86 0.31 4.09
N ASN A 74 -16.33 -0.91 3.99
CA ASN A 74 -17.02 -2.10 4.44
C ASN A 74 -16.69 -2.42 5.91
N ARG A 75 -17.60 -3.13 6.58
CA ARG A 75 -17.44 -3.54 7.98
C ARG A 75 -16.94 -4.97 8.04
N ASP A 76 -15.74 -5.18 7.50
CA ASP A 76 -15.11 -6.48 7.38
C ASP A 76 -13.62 -6.39 7.73
N LEU A 77 -12.96 -7.53 7.82
CA LEU A 77 -11.49 -7.63 7.83
C LEU A 77 -11.06 -8.47 6.62
N VAL A 78 -10.04 -7.98 5.95
CA VAL A 78 -9.38 -8.70 4.86
C VAL A 78 -8.33 -9.62 5.45
N LEU A 79 -8.49 -10.92 5.22
CA LEU A 79 -7.46 -11.92 5.49
C LEU A 79 -6.79 -12.28 4.16
N ASP A 80 -5.47 -12.21 4.12
CA ASP A 80 -4.71 -12.45 2.89
C ASP A 80 -3.64 -13.52 3.10
N ALA A 81 -3.50 -14.45 2.15
CA ALA A 81 -2.40 -15.40 2.15
C ALA A 81 -1.03 -14.73 1.97
N GLN A 82 -1.01 -13.56 1.30
CA GLN A 82 0.17 -12.70 1.21
C GLN A 82 0.18 -11.73 2.41
N CYS A 83 0.79 -12.16 3.50
CA CYS A 83 0.73 -11.46 4.79
C CYS A 83 2.09 -11.38 5.48
N ALA A 84 2.20 -10.46 6.42
CA ALA A 84 3.35 -10.36 7.31
C ALA A 84 3.39 -11.54 8.30
N PRO A 85 4.59 -11.96 8.73
CA PRO A 85 4.71 -12.98 9.76
C PRO A 85 4.47 -12.41 11.16
N ILE A 86 3.95 -13.26 12.05
CA ILE A 86 3.88 -13.00 13.49
C ILE A 86 4.73 -14.02 14.25
N VAL A 87 5.37 -13.58 15.32
CA VAL A 87 6.16 -14.46 16.21
C VAL A 87 5.29 -14.88 17.38
N LEU A 88 4.94 -16.14 17.45
CA LEU A 88 4.13 -16.72 18.52
C LEU A 88 4.88 -17.82 19.27
N ASN A 89 4.48 -18.07 20.52
CA ASN A 89 4.98 -19.20 21.28
C ASN A 89 4.25 -20.48 20.85
N ALA A 90 4.96 -21.37 20.15
CA ALA A 90 4.44 -22.65 19.66
C ALA A 90 4.33 -23.75 20.74
N GLY A 91 4.53 -23.42 22.01
CA GLY A 91 4.47 -24.34 23.13
C GLY A 91 5.83 -24.58 23.80
N PRO A 92 5.86 -25.33 24.92
CA PRO A 92 7.09 -25.56 25.64
C PRO A 92 8.04 -26.51 24.89
N MET A 93 9.29 -26.09 24.75
CA MET A 93 10.38 -26.92 24.24
C MET A 93 11.40 -27.10 25.39
N GLY A 94 11.14 -28.09 26.27
CA GLY A 94 11.85 -28.23 27.52
C GLY A 94 11.58 -27.05 28.49
N ASN A 95 12.63 -26.37 28.96
CA ASN A 95 12.51 -25.22 29.85
C ASN A 95 12.53 -23.85 29.12
N GLN A 96 12.51 -23.87 27.78
CA GLN A 96 12.59 -22.65 26.96
C GLN A 96 11.27 -22.39 26.22
N ARG A 97 10.99 -21.09 25.98
CA ARG A 97 9.88 -20.67 25.09
C ARG A 97 10.25 -20.97 23.64
N ASN A 98 9.41 -21.74 22.97
CA ASN A 98 9.57 -22.07 21.55
C ASN A 98 8.89 -20.99 20.70
N MET A 99 9.63 -19.90 20.38
CA MET A 99 9.12 -18.82 19.53
C MET A 99 9.28 -19.21 18.06
N GLN A 100 8.18 -19.24 17.31
CA GLN A 100 8.16 -19.56 15.88
C GLN A 100 7.43 -18.48 15.09
N MET A 101 7.80 -18.34 13.81
CA MET A 101 7.12 -17.45 12.87
C MET A 101 5.94 -18.18 12.23
N PHE A 102 4.81 -17.50 12.17
CA PHE A 102 3.59 -17.96 11.53
C PHE A 102 3.06 -16.88 10.60
N SER A 103 2.32 -17.25 9.56
CA SER A 103 1.60 -16.31 8.72
C SER A 103 0.48 -15.63 9.51
N TRP A 104 0.48 -14.30 9.55
CA TRP A 104 -0.55 -13.53 10.22
C TRP A 104 -1.52 -12.95 9.19
N TYR A 105 -2.52 -13.72 8.81
CA TYR A 105 -3.41 -13.40 7.69
C TYR A 105 -4.19 -12.10 7.85
N PHE A 106 -4.32 -11.54 9.05
CA PHE A 106 -4.89 -10.21 9.30
C PHE A 106 -3.94 -9.04 8.99
N ALA A 107 -2.73 -9.33 8.55
CA ALA A 107 -1.73 -8.32 8.19
C ALA A 107 -1.33 -8.46 6.71
N PRO A 108 -2.19 -8.08 5.77
CA PRO A 108 -1.87 -8.11 4.34
C PRO A 108 -0.61 -7.32 4.01
N VAL A 109 0.20 -7.87 3.11
CA VAL A 109 1.37 -7.22 2.53
C VAL A 109 1.12 -7.03 1.04
N VAL A 110 1.07 -5.78 0.61
CA VAL A 110 0.69 -5.42 -0.75
C VAL A 110 1.91 -4.93 -1.52
N LEU A 111 2.12 -5.50 -2.70
CA LEU A 111 3.11 -5.03 -3.67
C LEU A 111 2.36 -4.40 -4.85
N ALA A 112 2.64 -3.12 -5.10
CA ALA A 112 2.05 -2.43 -6.24
C ALA A 112 2.56 -3.01 -7.56
N GLY A 113 1.66 -3.17 -8.53
CA GLY A 113 2.02 -3.67 -9.85
C GLY A 113 2.84 -2.67 -10.69
N PRO A 114 3.42 -3.11 -11.81
CA PRO A 114 4.28 -2.27 -12.65
C PRO A 114 3.55 -1.09 -13.31
N GLU A 115 2.23 -1.16 -13.44
CA GLU A 115 1.37 -0.10 -13.99
C GLU A 115 0.62 0.67 -12.88
N ALA A 116 1.14 0.61 -11.66
CA ALA A 116 0.51 1.26 -10.52
C ALA A 116 0.49 2.79 -10.67
N HIS A 117 -0.47 3.41 -9.98
CA HIS A 117 -0.54 4.86 -9.89
C HIS A 117 0.80 5.45 -9.36
N PRO A 118 1.22 6.66 -9.77
CA PRO A 118 2.46 7.28 -9.32
C PRO A 118 2.68 7.31 -7.80
N ILE A 119 1.61 7.37 -7.01
CA ILE A 119 1.67 7.25 -5.54
C ILE A 119 2.28 5.92 -5.10
N CYS A 120 2.01 4.85 -5.84
CA CYS A 120 2.40 3.48 -5.51
C CYS A 120 3.58 2.98 -6.36
N ALA A 121 4.07 3.79 -7.31
CA ALA A 121 5.13 3.37 -8.22
C ALA A 121 6.49 3.28 -7.51
N ASN A 122 7.25 2.22 -7.83
CA ASN A 122 8.61 1.98 -7.32
C ASN A 122 8.71 1.88 -5.79
N LEU A 123 7.65 1.42 -5.14
CA LEU A 123 7.66 1.13 -3.71
C LEU A 123 7.99 -0.34 -3.46
N ASP A 124 8.73 -0.60 -2.39
CA ASP A 124 8.78 -1.90 -1.76
C ASP A 124 7.40 -2.25 -1.18
N PRO A 125 7.15 -3.51 -0.78
CA PRO A 125 5.85 -3.88 -0.23
C PRO A 125 5.39 -2.97 0.89
N VAL A 126 4.08 -2.69 0.97
CA VAL A 126 3.46 -1.96 2.07
C VAL A 126 2.68 -2.92 2.97
N HIS A 127 2.64 -2.64 4.24
CA HIS A 127 2.06 -3.49 5.28
C HIS A 127 0.78 -2.87 5.84
N PHE A 128 -0.24 -3.69 6.03
CA PHE A 128 -1.50 -3.34 6.69
C PHE A 128 -1.69 -4.15 7.97
N ASP A 129 -2.41 -3.58 8.93
CA ASP A 129 -2.84 -4.28 10.16
C ASP A 129 -4.37 -4.19 10.29
N PHE A 130 -5.08 -5.31 10.22
CA PHE A 130 -6.54 -5.40 10.35
C PHE A 130 -7.34 -4.53 9.37
N VAL A 131 -6.85 -4.41 8.16
CA VAL A 131 -7.46 -3.60 7.11
C VAL A 131 -8.85 -4.11 6.73
N SER A 132 -9.76 -3.19 6.43
CA SER A 132 -11.07 -3.47 5.84
C SER A 132 -11.07 -3.25 4.32
N SER A 133 -12.08 -3.76 3.64
CA SER A 133 -12.23 -3.52 2.20
C SER A 133 -12.96 -2.20 1.90
N ILE A 134 -12.70 -1.65 0.71
CA ILE A 134 -13.39 -0.47 0.18
C ILE A 134 -14.01 -0.82 -1.17
N ASP A 135 -15.28 -0.48 -1.36
CA ASP A 135 -15.89 -0.51 -2.69
C ASP A 135 -15.91 0.90 -3.28
N PRO A 136 -15.14 1.18 -4.34
CA PRO A 136 -15.27 2.44 -5.06
C PRO A 136 -16.66 2.51 -5.70
N VAL A 137 -17.37 3.62 -5.45
CA VAL A 137 -18.67 3.87 -6.08
C VAL A 137 -18.38 4.44 -7.48
N ASN A 138 -18.57 3.58 -8.47
CA ASN A 138 -18.46 3.96 -9.87
C ASN A 138 -19.75 4.69 -10.30
N ASP A 139 -19.74 5.30 -11.48
CA ASP A 139 -20.90 5.98 -12.10
C ASP A 139 -21.31 7.33 -11.48
N ILE A 140 -20.44 7.99 -10.74
CA ILE A 140 -20.65 9.38 -10.33
C ILE A 140 -20.16 10.31 -11.45
N ALA A 141 -21.09 11.05 -12.05
CA ALA A 141 -20.79 11.92 -13.18
C ALA A 141 -19.69 12.96 -12.86
N GLY A 142 -18.65 12.99 -13.68
CA GLY A 142 -17.52 13.93 -13.52
C GLY A 142 -16.52 13.54 -12.42
N ARG A 143 -16.64 12.36 -11.81
CA ARG A 143 -15.69 11.81 -10.83
C ARG A 143 -15.03 10.56 -11.38
N LYS A 144 -13.72 10.45 -11.14
CA LYS A 144 -12.91 9.28 -11.47
C LYS A 144 -12.49 8.60 -10.17
N SER A 145 -12.70 7.30 -10.09
CA SER A 145 -12.20 6.47 -8.98
C SER A 145 -11.07 5.58 -9.48
N GLN A 146 -10.00 5.46 -8.71
CA GLN A 146 -8.88 4.58 -9.00
C GLN A 146 -8.46 3.83 -7.75
N VAL A 147 -8.35 2.51 -7.85
CA VAL A 147 -7.78 1.67 -6.78
C VAL A 147 -6.28 1.92 -6.74
N LEU A 148 -5.76 2.30 -5.57
CA LEU A 148 -4.35 2.52 -5.32
C LEU A 148 -3.66 1.26 -4.82
N LEU A 149 -4.27 0.60 -3.84
CA LEU A 149 -3.78 -0.63 -3.24
C LEU A 149 -4.92 -1.64 -3.12
N GLU A 150 -4.63 -2.88 -3.43
CA GLU A 150 -5.57 -4.00 -3.31
C GLU A 150 -4.87 -5.22 -2.68
N SER A 151 -5.62 -6.06 -2.01
CA SER A 151 -5.14 -7.33 -1.47
C SER A 151 -4.73 -8.28 -2.60
N SER A 152 -4.10 -9.40 -2.26
CA SER A 152 -3.87 -10.44 -3.25
C SER A 152 -5.19 -11.11 -3.71
N THR A 153 -5.15 -11.84 -4.82
CA THR A 153 -6.28 -12.64 -5.29
C THR A 153 -6.61 -13.80 -4.33
N ARG A 154 -5.70 -14.12 -3.42
CA ARG A 154 -5.84 -15.15 -2.38
C ARG A 154 -6.22 -14.52 -1.05
N SER A 155 -7.24 -13.67 -1.07
CA SER A 155 -7.78 -12.99 0.10
C SER A 155 -9.26 -13.28 0.29
N ILE A 156 -9.71 -13.26 1.54
CA ILE A 156 -11.09 -13.51 1.95
C ILE A 156 -11.56 -12.42 2.90
N LEU A 157 -12.86 -12.19 2.97
CA LEU A 157 -13.49 -11.21 3.84
C LEU A 157 -14.20 -11.87 5.01
N TYR A 158 -13.94 -11.36 6.22
CA TYR A 158 -14.68 -11.71 7.42
C TYR A 158 -15.50 -10.50 7.86
N ASN A 159 -16.83 -10.63 7.77
CA ASN A 159 -17.77 -9.55 8.13
C ASN A 159 -17.89 -9.40 9.65
N ALA A 160 -18.00 -8.17 10.12
CA ALA A 160 -18.19 -7.86 11.54
C ALA A 160 -19.48 -8.46 12.12
N PRO A 161 -19.47 -8.91 13.38
CA PRO A 161 -18.34 -8.92 14.31
C PRO A 161 -17.34 -10.07 14.02
N VAL A 162 -16.03 -9.75 13.93
CA VAL A 162 -14.99 -10.72 13.59
C VAL A 162 -14.28 -11.20 14.85
N ARG A 163 -14.20 -12.52 15.03
CA ARG A 163 -13.32 -13.10 16.05
C ARG A 163 -11.88 -13.10 15.56
N VAL A 164 -11.04 -12.30 16.17
CA VAL A 164 -9.59 -12.28 15.96
C VAL A 164 -8.94 -13.16 17.01
N ALA A 165 -8.26 -14.21 16.61
CA ALA A 165 -7.61 -15.16 17.49
C ALA A 165 -6.28 -15.63 16.89
N SER A 166 -5.31 -15.97 17.75
CA SER A 166 -4.02 -16.56 17.32
C SER A 166 -4.21 -17.87 16.54
N ALA A 167 -5.32 -18.58 16.74
CA ALA A 167 -5.64 -19.80 16.01
C ALA A 167 -5.80 -19.60 14.49
N VAL A 168 -5.94 -18.38 14.00
CA VAL A 168 -6.01 -18.05 12.56
C VAL A 168 -4.78 -18.56 11.79
N VAL A 169 -3.62 -18.63 12.44
CA VAL A 169 -2.38 -19.12 11.81
C VAL A 169 -2.46 -20.60 11.38
N ASN A 170 -3.44 -21.34 11.89
CA ASN A 170 -3.68 -22.75 11.53
C ASN A 170 -4.67 -22.93 10.37
N LEU A 171 -5.15 -21.84 9.75
CA LEU A 171 -6.00 -21.95 8.56
C LEU A 171 -5.22 -22.64 7.43
N PRO A 172 -5.83 -23.65 6.78
CA PRO A 172 -5.16 -24.35 5.70
C PRO A 172 -5.06 -23.44 4.46
N PRO A 173 -4.02 -23.60 3.61
CA PRO A 173 -3.83 -22.79 2.41
C PRO A 173 -5.02 -22.81 1.44
N GLU A 174 -5.76 -23.92 1.39
CA GLU A 174 -6.94 -24.10 0.55
C GLU A 174 -8.07 -23.12 0.92
N HIS A 175 -8.08 -22.61 2.14
CA HIS A 175 -9.05 -21.61 2.60
C HIS A 175 -8.95 -20.30 1.83
N PHE A 176 -7.76 -19.99 1.28
CA PHE A 176 -7.48 -18.81 0.49
C PHE A 176 -7.52 -19.07 -1.03
N GLU A 177 -7.87 -20.27 -1.46
CA GLU A 177 -8.08 -20.57 -2.86
C GLU A 177 -9.43 -20.01 -3.31
N THR A 178 -9.40 -18.89 -3.98
CA THR A 178 -10.57 -18.20 -4.51
C THR A 178 -10.50 -18.15 -6.04
N ASN A 179 -11.64 -18.07 -6.71
CA ASN A 179 -11.70 -17.85 -8.16
C ASN A 179 -11.64 -16.36 -8.53
N ARG A 180 -11.09 -15.51 -7.66
CA ARG A 180 -11.00 -14.07 -7.91
C ARG A 180 -9.87 -13.77 -8.89
N ILE A 181 -10.15 -12.85 -9.78
CA ILE A 181 -9.17 -12.31 -10.75
C ILE A 181 -8.45 -11.09 -10.15
N GLN A 182 -9.12 -10.37 -9.24
CA GLN A 182 -8.61 -9.16 -8.58
C GLN A 182 -8.72 -9.29 -7.07
N GLY A 183 -7.85 -8.58 -6.34
CA GLY A 183 -7.92 -8.45 -4.90
C GLY A 183 -9.10 -7.60 -4.42
N HIS A 184 -9.17 -7.39 -3.12
CA HIS A 184 -10.10 -6.45 -2.50
C HIS A 184 -9.43 -5.08 -2.43
N PRO A 185 -10.07 -3.98 -2.89
CA PRO A 185 -9.52 -2.64 -2.75
C PRO A 185 -9.35 -2.26 -1.27
N LEU A 186 -8.19 -1.72 -0.91
CA LEU A 186 -7.81 -1.30 0.44
C LEU A 186 -7.59 0.21 0.54
N ALA A 187 -7.19 0.83 -0.58
CA ALA A 187 -7.05 2.27 -0.71
C ALA A 187 -7.53 2.72 -2.09
N VAL A 188 -8.27 3.83 -2.13
CA VAL A 188 -8.83 4.40 -3.36
C VAL A 188 -8.54 5.88 -3.47
N LEU A 189 -8.29 6.35 -4.69
CA LEU A 189 -8.19 7.76 -5.05
C LEU A 189 -9.47 8.16 -5.79
N LEU A 190 -10.04 9.27 -5.38
CA LEU A 190 -11.21 9.89 -5.98
C LEU A 190 -10.84 11.28 -6.46
N GLU A 191 -11.07 11.56 -7.74
CA GLU A 191 -10.69 12.83 -8.37
C GLU A 191 -11.81 13.36 -9.27
N GLY A 192 -11.91 14.69 -9.36
CA GLY A 192 -12.83 15.36 -10.24
C GLY A 192 -13.89 16.18 -9.51
N ARG A 193 -15.11 16.16 -10.03
CA ARG A 193 -16.22 16.94 -9.47
C ARG A 193 -16.76 16.27 -8.22
N PHE A 194 -16.90 17.05 -7.14
CA PHE A 194 -17.58 16.64 -5.91
C PHE A 194 -18.80 17.52 -5.67
N GLU A 195 -19.84 16.93 -5.11
CA GLU A 195 -21.05 17.60 -4.63
C GLU A 195 -21.10 17.48 -3.11
N SER A 196 -21.54 18.56 -2.46
CA SER A 196 -21.63 18.60 -1.00
C SER A 196 -22.66 17.59 -0.51
N PHE A 197 -22.28 16.81 0.50
CA PHE A 197 -23.19 15.94 1.24
C PHE A 197 -24.38 16.71 1.85
N TYR A 198 -24.19 17.99 2.07
CA TYR A 198 -25.17 18.88 2.70
C TYR A 198 -25.96 19.73 1.71
N ALA A 199 -25.75 19.62 0.38
CA ALA A 199 -26.42 20.43 -0.62
C ALA A 199 -27.95 20.43 -0.50
N ALA A 200 -28.57 19.26 -0.21
CA ALA A 200 -30.00 19.10 0.00
C ALA A 200 -30.43 19.02 1.47
N ARG A 201 -29.50 19.12 2.42
CA ARG A 201 -29.75 18.89 3.87
C ARG A 201 -29.68 20.16 4.71
N LEU A 202 -29.03 21.22 4.19
CA LEU A 202 -28.93 22.50 4.86
C LEU A 202 -30.24 23.29 4.74
N ASN A 203 -30.60 23.97 5.81
CA ASN A 203 -31.69 24.93 5.76
C ASN A 203 -31.29 26.19 4.97
N ALA A 204 -32.26 26.91 4.43
CA ALA A 204 -32.03 28.10 3.60
C ALA A 204 -31.25 29.18 4.34
N GLN A 205 -31.48 29.34 5.68
CA GLN A 205 -30.79 30.36 6.46
C GLN A 205 -29.27 30.16 6.52
N LEU A 206 -28.79 28.93 6.69
CA LEU A 206 -27.35 28.61 6.68
C LEU A 206 -26.77 28.57 5.28
N ARG A 207 -27.58 28.16 4.28
CA ARG A 207 -27.14 28.13 2.90
C ARG A 207 -26.87 29.51 2.34
N ASP A 208 -27.75 30.48 2.65
CA ASP A 208 -27.74 31.83 2.12
C ASP A 208 -26.92 32.80 3.02
N ASP A 209 -26.31 32.28 4.09
CA ASP A 209 -25.47 33.06 5.00
C ASP A 209 -24.14 33.45 4.33
N PRO A 210 -23.91 34.73 4.04
CA PRO A 210 -22.70 35.20 3.37
C PRO A 210 -21.43 34.95 4.20
N ASP A 211 -21.53 34.86 5.54
CA ASP A 211 -20.38 34.61 6.41
C ASP A 211 -19.97 33.11 6.39
N PHE A 212 -20.92 32.22 6.10
CA PHE A 212 -20.64 30.80 5.97
C PHE A 212 -20.12 30.44 4.56
N ALA A 213 -20.45 31.20 3.53
CA ALA A 213 -20.02 31.05 2.13
C ALA A 213 -20.13 29.57 1.64
N PHE A 214 -21.31 28.94 1.84
CA PHE A 214 -21.58 27.56 1.46
C PHE A 214 -21.36 27.30 -0.03
N ARG A 215 -20.67 26.20 -0.35
CA ARG A 215 -20.49 25.73 -1.72
C ARG A 215 -21.18 24.40 -1.93
N GLU A 216 -22.04 24.31 -2.93
CA GLU A 216 -22.75 23.08 -3.28
C GLU A 216 -21.88 22.06 -4.00
N SER A 217 -20.86 22.50 -4.72
CA SER A 217 -19.96 21.60 -5.46
C SER A 217 -18.59 22.22 -5.73
N THR A 218 -17.63 21.38 -5.99
CA THR A 218 -16.33 21.77 -6.57
C THR A 218 -16.10 21.08 -7.91
N PRO A 219 -15.55 21.75 -8.93
CA PRO A 219 -15.30 21.14 -10.23
C PRO A 219 -14.10 20.19 -10.20
N SER A 220 -13.18 20.40 -9.27
CA SER A 220 -11.95 19.62 -9.14
C SER A 220 -11.59 19.47 -7.67
N GLY A 221 -11.58 18.26 -7.16
CA GLY A 221 -11.13 17.90 -5.83
C GLY A 221 -10.36 16.59 -5.90
N ARG A 222 -9.55 16.33 -4.88
CA ARG A 222 -8.83 15.05 -4.72
C ARG A 222 -9.07 14.52 -3.32
N MET A 223 -9.39 13.24 -3.23
CA MET A 223 -9.59 12.56 -1.98
C MET A 223 -9.01 11.16 -2.04
N ILE A 224 -8.18 10.81 -1.08
CA ILE A 224 -7.70 9.44 -0.88
C ILE A 224 -8.39 8.86 0.34
N VAL A 225 -8.90 7.64 0.22
CA VAL A 225 -9.51 6.90 1.32
C VAL A 225 -8.82 5.56 1.47
N MET A 226 -8.35 5.26 2.67
CA MET A 226 -7.72 4.00 3.07
C MET A 226 -8.47 3.42 4.27
N ALA A 227 -8.75 2.12 4.25
CA ALA A 227 -9.51 1.43 5.30
C ALA A 227 -8.61 0.81 6.39
N ASP A 228 -7.50 1.48 6.68
CA ASP A 228 -6.56 1.13 7.76
C ASP A 228 -5.86 2.40 8.24
N ALA A 229 -6.03 2.76 9.49
CA ALA A 229 -5.33 3.88 10.09
C ALA A 229 -4.01 3.45 10.75
N ASP A 230 -3.89 2.19 11.11
CA ASP A 230 -2.66 1.61 11.64
C ASP A 230 -1.53 1.61 10.60
N PHE A 231 -1.88 1.72 9.30
CA PHE A 231 -0.94 1.86 8.20
C PHE A 231 0.12 2.95 8.42
N ILE A 232 -0.22 4.04 9.11
CA ILE A 232 0.70 5.15 9.44
C ILE A 232 1.02 5.22 10.94
N ARG A 233 0.63 4.23 11.72
CA ARG A 233 0.94 4.17 13.15
C ARG A 233 2.34 3.60 13.38
N ASN A 234 3.16 4.33 14.13
CA ASN A 234 4.46 3.84 14.56
C ASN A 234 4.32 2.76 15.63
N ASP A 235 4.96 1.63 15.43
CA ASP A 235 5.23 0.70 16.51
C ASP A 235 6.08 1.35 17.60
N THR A 236 6.04 0.80 18.79
CA THR A 236 6.80 1.31 19.92
C THR A 236 7.67 0.22 20.56
N ARG A 237 8.78 0.64 21.16
CA ARG A 237 9.63 -0.22 21.98
C ARG A 237 9.88 0.39 23.35
N PRO A 238 9.94 -0.42 24.42
CA PRO A 238 10.37 0.08 25.71
C PRO A 238 11.86 0.46 25.66
N VAL A 239 12.19 1.61 26.26
CA VAL A 239 13.55 2.12 26.43
C VAL A 239 13.74 2.52 27.89
N GLU A 240 15.00 2.73 28.29
CA GLU A 240 15.29 3.25 29.62
C GLU A 240 14.63 4.64 29.80
N GLY A 241 13.71 4.73 30.73
CA GLY A 241 12.95 5.97 31.00
C GLY A 241 11.64 6.14 30.24
N GLY A 242 11.18 5.15 29.41
CA GLY A 242 9.89 5.29 28.73
C GLY A 242 9.67 4.40 27.54
N ILE A 243 8.99 4.94 26.54
CA ILE A 243 8.64 4.27 25.27
C ILE A 243 9.16 5.12 24.11
N ALA A 244 9.87 4.52 23.16
CA ALA A 244 10.33 5.16 21.95
C ALA A 244 9.57 4.63 20.73
N PRO A 245 9.17 5.49 19.77
CA PRO A 245 8.57 5.05 18.50
C PRO A 245 9.64 4.37 17.63
N LEU A 246 9.21 3.35 16.91
CA LEU A 246 9.97 2.72 15.84
C LEU A 246 9.67 3.44 14.50
N PRO A 247 10.57 3.39 13.53
CA PRO A 247 10.28 3.91 12.19
C PRO A 247 9.04 3.28 11.58
N LEU A 248 8.29 4.05 10.78
CA LEU A 248 7.18 3.52 10.00
C LEU A 248 7.67 2.47 8.99
N GLY A 249 6.89 1.42 8.78
CA GLY A 249 7.29 0.28 7.95
C GLY A 249 8.20 -0.74 8.67
N TRP A 250 8.22 -0.69 10.00
CA TRP A 250 8.97 -1.64 10.83
C TRP A 250 8.33 -3.02 10.79
N ASP A 251 9.13 -4.06 10.50
CA ASP A 251 8.69 -5.45 10.64
C ASP A 251 9.12 -6.02 12.00
N ARG A 252 8.13 -6.48 12.76
CA ARG A 252 8.32 -7.02 14.12
C ARG A 252 9.07 -8.34 14.11
N ALA A 253 8.98 -9.14 13.04
CA ALA A 253 9.63 -10.44 12.95
C ALA A 253 11.11 -10.32 12.62
N SER A 254 11.47 -9.53 11.61
CA SER A 254 12.86 -9.32 11.18
C SER A 254 13.58 -8.22 11.97
N GLN A 255 12.87 -7.41 12.76
CA GLN A 255 13.41 -6.28 13.51
C GLN A 255 14.12 -5.25 12.58
N ARG A 256 13.51 -4.95 11.43
CA ARG A 256 14.03 -4.03 10.41
C ARG A 256 12.88 -3.27 9.76
N VAL A 257 13.20 -2.14 9.13
CA VAL A 257 12.32 -1.46 8.20
C VAL A 257 12.41 -2.19 6.87
N ILE A 258 11.31 -2.80 6.43
CA ILE A 258 11.21 -3.54 5.17
C ILE A 258 9.97 -3.16 4.36
N TYR A 259 9.08 -2.32 4.93
CA TYR A 259 7.86 -1.88 4.28
C TYR A 259 7.91 -0.39 3.98
N ASP A 260 7.45 0.00 2.80
CA ASP A 260 7.45 1.39 2.30
C ASP A 260 6.20 2.19 2.67
N ASN A 261 5.58 1.90 3.81
CA ASN A 261 4.42 2.65 4.31
C ASN A 261 4.71 4.15 4.41
N LYS A 262 5.92 4.52 4.88
CA LYS A 262 6.35 5.92 4.96
C LYS A 262 6.42 6.58 3.60
N GLU A 263 7.05 5.92 2.64
CA GLU A 263 7.24 6.47 1.29
C GLU A 263 5.89 6.59 0.56
N TRP A 264 4.98 5.60 0.76
CA TRP A 264 3.62 5.70 0.26
C TRP A 264 2.88 6.92 0.81
N LEU A 265 2.95 7.16 2.13
CA LEU A 265 2.32 8.31 2.78
C LEU A 265 2.88 9.63 2.22
N LEU A 266 4.19 9.74 2.09
CA LEU A 266 4.84 10.93 1.54
C LEU A 266 4.45 11.17 0.08
N ASN A 267 4.34 10.12 -0.73
CA ASN A 267 3.87 10.19 -2.10
C ASN A 267 2.39 10.61 -2.17
N ALA A 268 1.54 10.05 -1.31
CA ALA A 268 0.11 10.41 -1.24
C ALA A 268 -0.09 11.88 -0.87
N ILE A 269 0.61 12.37 0.15
CA ILE A 269 0.58 13.78 0.55
C ILE A 269 1.13 14.67 -0.57
N SER A 270 2.26 14.31 -1.17
CA SER A 270 2.85 15.08 -2.27
C SER A 270 1.88 15.15 -3.46
N TYR A 271 1.19 14.05 -3.79
CA TYR A 271 0.19 14.03 -4.86
C TYR A 271 -1.01 14.94 -4.56
N LEU A 272 -1.48 14.98 -3.31
CA LEU A 272 -2.57 15.86 -2.90
C LEU A 272 -2.18 17.34 -2.90
N LEU A 273 -0.90 17.65 -2.66
CA LEU A 273 -0.37 19.01 -2.63
C LEU A 273 0.05 19.54 -4.00
N ASP A 274 0.31 18.64 -4.95
CA ASP A 274 0.94 19.00 -6.23
C ASP A 274 -0.10 19.16 -7.34
N ASP A 275 0.04 20.23 -8.13
CA ASP A 275 -0.68 20.40 -9.39
C ASP A 275 -0.08 19.52 -10.52
N ALA A 276 -0.02 18.21 -10.26
CA ALA A 276 0.06 17.12 -11.24
C ALA A 276 1.36 16.90 -12.03
N ALA A 277 2.45 17.63 -11.84
CA ALA A 277 3.63 17.48 -12.71
C ALA A 277 4.84 16.77 -12.06
N GLN A 278 5.09 16.94 -10.76
CA GLN A 278 6.35 16.48 -10.15
C GLN A 278 6.38 15.00 -9.81
N ILE A 279 5.26 14.41 -9.40
CA ILE A 279 5.19 12.98 -9.08
C ILE A 279 5.34 12.12 -10.33
N SER A 280 4.83 12.57 -11.49
CA SER A 280 5.02 11.85 -12.76
C SER A 280 6.51 11.76 -13.18
N LEU A 281 7.36 12.66 -12.69
CA LEU A 281 8.81 12.58 -12.91
C LEU A 281 9.47 11.50 -12.04
N ARG A 282 8.94 11.23 -10.84
CA ARG A 282 9.42 10.16 -9.94
C ARG A 282 8.98 8.77 -10.42
N SER A 283 7.85 8.66 -11.12
CA SER A 283 7.34 7.41 -11.68
C SER A 283 8.11 6.89 -12.90
N ARG A 284 9.12 7.62 -13.40
CA ARG A 284 10.02 7.08 -14.43
C ARG A 284 10.87 5.97 -13.84
N SER A 285 10.34 4.77 -13.91
CA SER A 285 11.11 3.57 -13.60
C SER A 285 12.30 3.49 -14.56
N ILE A 286 13.50 3.57 -14.03
CA ILE A 286 14.66 3.05 -14.74
C ILE A 286 14.44 1.55 -14.74
N ALA A 287 13.99 1.00 -15.87
CA ALA A 287 13.87 -0.44 -16.03
C ALA A 287 15.26 -1.05 -15.90
N PHE A 288 15.67 -1.36 -14.68
CA PHE A 288 16.79 -2.26 -14.45
C PHE A 288 16.41 -3.59 -15.12
N ARG A 289 17.08 -3.92 -16.21
CA ARG A 289 17.01 -5.27 -16.76
C ARG A 289 18.06 -6.09 -16.02
N PRO A 290 17.73 -6.80 -14.96
CA PRO A 290 18.66 -7.71 -14.31
C PRO A 290 19.10 -8.73 -15.35
N LEU A 291 20.39 -9.06 -15.35
CA LEU A 291 20.90 -10.16 -16.14
C LEU A 291 20.18 -11.44 -15.69
N ASP A 292 19.73 -12.22 -16.66
CA ASP A 292 19.06 -13.50 -16.40
C ASP A 292 20.09 -14.49 -15.82
N ASP A 293 20.15 -14.55 -14.48
CA ASP A 293 21.08 -15.39 -13.72
C ASP A 293 20.94 -16.89 -14.07
N THR A 294 19.75 -17.35 -14.40
CA THR A 294 19.49 -18.73 -14.82
C THR A 294 20.16 -19.02 -16.17
N ARG A 295 20.09 -18.07 -17.07
CA ARG A 295 20.69 -18.18 -18.40
C ARG A 295 22.21 -18.05 -18.35
N ILE A 296 22.72 -17.18 -17.46
CA ILE A 296 24.14 -17.00 -17.23
C ILE A 296 24.76 -18.27 -16.64
N ARG A 297 24.18 -18.84 -15.57
CA ARG A 297 24.68 -20.06 -14.94
C ARG A 297 24.59 -21.29 -15.86
N GLY A 298 23.58 -21.36 -16.73
CA GLY A 298 23.46 -22.45 -17.71
C GLY A 298 24.45 -22.35 -18.88
N GLN A 299 25.05 -21.19 -19.14
CA GLN A 299 25.95 -20.94 -20.28
C GLN A 299 27.35 -20.42 -19.87
N GLU A 300 27.67 -20.46 -18.58
CA GLU A 300 28.90 -19.90 -18.02
C GLU A 300 30.16 -20.40 -18.73
N SER A 301 30.26 -21.70 -18.95
CA SER A 301 31.39 -22.32 -19.65
C SER A 301 31.52 -21.86 -21.11
N SER A 302 30.40 -21.62 -21.79
CA SER A 302 30.39 -21.12 -23.18
C SER A 302 30.84 -19.67 -23.26
N TRP A 303 30.44 -18.84 -22.32
CA TRP A 303 30.86 -17.44 -22.23
C TRP A 303 32.34 -17.30 -21.88
N ILE A 304 32.85 -18.12 -20.95
CA ILE A 304 34.26 -18.17 -20.60
C ILE A 304 35.09 -18.63 -21.81
N MET A 305 34.68 -19.70 -22.51
CA MET A 305 35.36 -20.20 -23.70
C MET A 305 35.39 -19.16 -24.82
N MET A 306 34.30 -18.41 -25.03
CA MET A 306 34.23 -17.34 -26.01
C MET A 306 35.11 -16.14 -25.62
N ALA A 307 35.10 -15.72 -24.35
CA ALA A 307 35.88 -14.58 -23.87
C ALA A 307 37.39 -14.82 -23.90
N ILE A 308 37.84 -16.05 -23.62
CA ILE A 308 39.27 -16.41 -23.63
C ILE A 308 39.70 -16.92 -25.01
N GLY A 309 38.87 -17.74 -25.65
CA GLY A 309 39.21 -18.38 -26.93
C GLY A 309 39.27 -17.41 -28.12
N SER A 310 38.33 -16.43 -28.17
CA SER A 310 38.28 -15.52 -29.33
C SER A 310 39.52 -14.61 -29.47
N PRO A 311 40.09 -14.00 -28.41
CA PRO A 311 41.31 -13.22 -28.53
C PRO A 311 42.52 -14.07 -28.95
N VAL A 312 42.60 -15.30 -28.40
CA VAL A 312 43.69 -16.21 -28.73
C VAL A 312 43.65 -16.62 -30.21
N LEU A 313 42.45 -16.98 -30.71
CA LEU A 313 42.25 -17.31 -32.13
C LEU A 313 42.54 -16.12 -33.05
N LEU A 314 42.20 -14.90 -32.64
CA LEU A 314 42.51 -13.68 -33.40
C LEU A 314 44.00 -13.45 -33.50
N VAL A 315 44.74 -13.58 -32.40
CA VAL A 315 46.24 -13.40 -32.40
C VAL A 315 46.92 -14.47 -33.24
N LEU A 316 46.50 -15.74 -33.09
CA LEU A 316 47.05 -16.83 -33.92
C LEU A 316 46.73 -16.65 -35.40
N GLY A 317 45.48 -16.30 -35.72
CA GLY A 317 45.08 -16.03 -37.12
C GLY A 317 45.85 -14.87 -37.75
N PHE A 318 46.05 -13.79 -36.98
CA PHE A 318 46.86 -12.65 -37.44
C PHE A 318 48.32 -13.02 -37.61
N GLY A 319 48.89 -13.81 -36.70
CA GLY A 319 50.26 -14.32 -36.81
C GLY A 319 50.47 -15.19 -38.05
N LEU A 320 49.53 -16.11 -38.32
CA LEU A 320 49.55 -16.95 -39.52
C LEU A 320 49.44 -16.13 -40.81
N LEU A 321 48.52 -15.13 -40.81
CA LEU A 321 48.34 -14.23 -41.95
C LEU A 321 49.62 -13.45 -42.26
N LEU A 322 50.24 -12.87 -41.22
CA LEU A 322 51.49 -12.15 -41.37
C LEU A 322 52.63 -13.08 -41.87
N SER A 323 52.72 -14.31 -41.37
CA SER A 323 53.68 -15.32 -41.80
C SER A 323 53.48 -15.71 -43.28
N ALA A 324 52.21 -15.91 -43.68
CA ALA A 324 51.86 -16.22 -45.07
C ALA A 324 52.22 -15.05 -46.04
N LEU A 325 51.92 -13.81 -45.62
CA LEU A 325 52.25 -12.61 -46.39
C LEU A 325 53.76 -12.40 -46.51
N ARG A 326 54.52 -12.65 -45.43
CA ARG A 326 55.98 -12.64 -45.45
C ARG A 326 56.53 -13.70 -46.43
N LYS A 327 56.07 -14.95 -46.34
CA LYS A 327 56.48 -16.04 -47.19
C LYS A 327 56.24 -15.73 -48.68
N ARG A 328 55.06 -15.15 -49.01
CA ARG A 328 54.77 -14.70 -50.39
C ARG A 328 55.76 -13.60 -50.91
N ARG A 329 56.12 -12.64 -50.04
CA ARG A 329 57.03 -11.57 -50.40
C ARG A 329 58.51 -12.09 -50.64
N TRP A 330 58.93 -13.17 -49.97
CA TRP A 330 60.32 -13.73 -50.09
C TRP A 330 60.41 -14.82 -51.14
N THR A 331 59.30 -15.35 -51.67
CA THR A 331 59.38 -16.35 -52.78
C THR A 331 59.11 -15.72 -54.14
N GLN A 332 58.95 -14.41 -54.23
CA GLN A 332 58.82 -13.67 -55.50
C GLN A 332 60.04 -12.84 -55.87
N ASN A 333 61.17 -13.02 -55.20
CA ASN A 333 62.52 -12.57 -55.60
C ASN A 333 63.45 -13.83 -55.87
#